data_87f7817b16b7b34b9d147cac0cd52e6a
#
_entry.id   87f7817b16b7b34b9d147cac0cd52e6a
#
_cell.length_a   1.000
_cell.length_b   1.000
_cell.length_c   1.000
_cell.angle_alpha   90.00
_cell.angle_beta   90.00
_cell.angle_gamma   90.00
#
_symmetry.space_group_name_H-M   'P 1'
#
loop_
_entity.id
_entity.type
_entity.pdbx_description
1 polymer ?
#
loop_
_entity_poly.entity_id
_entity_poly.type
_entity_poly.pdbx_seq_one_letter_code
_entity_poly.pdbx_strand_id
1 'polypeptide(L)'
;MIHDLRIYDLVPGGLEEYMAAVREVGLPVRQKYGVVLVGWYYTEVGTLNRVYHTWGFRDWEHLAQAKAQFRQDPDWREKYLPRVSGLIVRQSNQIVLAADFSPLAPDFPPARE
;
A
#
# COMPACT_ATOMS: atom_id res chain seq x y z
N MET A 1 -5.20 2.79 -15.15
CA MET A 1 -4.87 2.56 -13.74
C MET A 1 -3.78 3.52 -13.30
N ILE A 2 -3.91 4.08 -12.10
CA ILE A 2 -2.85 4.88 -11.49
C ILE A 2 -2.29 4.11 -10.29
N HIS A 3 -1.01 4.34 -10.00
CA HIS A 3 -0.31 3.64 -8.93
C HIS A 3 0.15 4.63 -7.86
N ASP A 4 -0.09 4.28 -6.61
CA ASP A 4 0.42 5.02 -5.45
C ASP A 4 1.65 4.24 -4.96
N LEU A 5 2.82 4.74 -5.29
CA LEU A 5 4.09 4.12 -4.94
C LEU A 5 4.60 4.75 -3.65
N ARG A 6 4.80 3.92 -2.62
CA ARG A 6 5.14 4.36 -1.28
C ARG A 6 6.45 3.75 -0.81
N ILE A 7 7.26 4.57 -0.15
CA ILE A 7 8.51 4.13 0.46
C ILE A 7 8.50 4.63 1.90
N TYR A 8 8.60 3.71 2.86
CA TYR A 8 8.58 4.05 4.28
C TYR A 8 9.85 3.53 4.94
N ASP A 9 10.40 4.34 5.84
CA ASP A 9 11.45 3.90 6.76
C ASP A 9 10.82 3.60 8.10
N LEU A 10 11.12 2.42 8.63
CA LEU A 10 10.56 1.93 9.89
C LEU A 10 11.61 2.01 11.00
N VAL A 11 11.13 1.99 12.24
CA VAL A 11 12.02 1.88 13.39
C VAL A 11 12.79 0.56 13.32
N PRO A 12 14.02 0.50 13.82
CA PRO A 12 14.76 -0.77 13.88
C PRO A 12 13.96 -1.85 14.61
N GLY A 13 13.85 -3.01 13.98
CA GLY A 13 13.08 -4.13 14.53
C GLY A 13 11.57 -4.06 14.30
N GLY A 14 11.08 -3.02 13.60
CA GLY A 14 9.64 -2.86 13.39
C GLY A 14 9.09 -3.60 12.17
N LEU A 15 9.95 -4.19 11.34
CA LEU A 15 9.52 -4.78 10.07
C LEU A 15 8.51 -5.91 10.23
N GLU A 16 8.76 -6.86 11.12
CA GLU A 16 7.88 -8.01 11.30
C GLU A 16 6.48 -7.60 11.75
N GLU A 17 6.40 -6.68 12.72
CA GLU A 17 5.10 -6.20 13.20
C GLU A 17 4.38 -5.40 12.11
N TYR A 18 5.12 -4.59 11.36
CA TYR A 18 4.53 -3.82 10.27
C TYR A 18 3.95 -4.74 9.20
N MET A 19 4.71 -5.76 8.77
CA MET A 19 4.23 -6.72 7.78
C MET A 19 3.03 -7.51 8.30
N ALA A 20 3.04 -7.91 9.56
CA ALA A 20 1.92 -8.62 10.16
C ALA A 20 0.65 -7.75 10.14
N ALA A 21 0.77 -6.47 10.52
CA ALA A 21 -0.36 -5.54 10.50
C ALA A 21 -0.91 -5.34 9.08
N VAL A 22 -0.04 -5.22 8.08
CA VAL A 22 -0.45 -5.10 6.68
C VAL A 22 -1.17 -6.36 6.23
N ARG A 23 -0.59 -7.52 6.47
CA ARG A 23 -1.16 -8.81 6.04
C ARG A 23 -2.52 -9.07 6.69
N GLU A 24 -2.63 -8.81 7.99
CA GLU A 24 -3.81 -9.18 8.76
C GLU A 24 -4.94 -8.15 8.65
N VAL A 25 -4.63 -6.87 8.51
CA VAL A 25 -5.62 -5.81 8.56
C VAL A 25 -5.52 -4.84 7.37
N GLY A 26 -4.35 -4.25 7.15
CA GLY A 26 -4.20 -3.17 6.18
C GLY A 26 -4.55 -3.57 4.76
N LEU A 27 -4.07 -4.73 4.31
CA LEU A 27 -4.37 -5.25 2.98
C LEU A 27 -5.85 -5.65 2.83
N PRO A 28 -6.43 -6.47 3.74
CA PRO A 28 -7.86 -6.80 3.62
C PRO A 28 -8.77 -5.57 3.60
N VAL A 29 -8.49 -4.56 4.41
CA VAL A 29 -9.29 -3.33 4.43
C VAL A 29 -9.19 -2.60 3.09
N ARG A 30 -7.99 -2.44 2.55
CA ARG A 30 -7.81 -1.80 1.24
C ARG A 30 -8.55 -2.56 0.14
N GLN A 31 -8.45 -3.87 0.13
CA GLN A 31 -9.11 -4.71 -0.87
C GLN A 31 -10.62 -4.57 -0.83
N LYS A 32 -11.19 -4.37 0.34
CA LYS A 32 -12.62 -4.16 0.53
C LYS A 32 -13.14 -2.97 -0.29
N TYR A 33 -12.31 -1.98 -0.50
CA TYR A 33 -12.66 -0.76 -1.24
C TYR A 33 -12.07 -0.73 -2.65
N GLY A 34 -11.70 -1.89 -3.17
CA GLY A 34 -11.28 -2.05 -4.54
C GLY A 34 -9.84 -1.64 -4.84
N VAL A 35 -9.02 -1.44 -3.81
CA VAL A 35 -7.59 -1.14 -4.00
C VAL A 35 -6.85 -2.42 -4.35
N VAL A 36 -6.01 -2.36 -5.37
CA VAL A 36 -5.22 -3.52 -5.83
C VAL A 36 -3.80 -3.40 -5.30
N LEU A 37 -3.30 -4.45 -4.67
CA LEU A 37 -1.90 -4.52 -4.32
C LEU A 37 -1.10 -4.89 -5.56
N VAL A 38 -0.24 -3.98 -6.01
CA VAL A 38 0.64 -4.20 -7.16
C VAL A 38 1.92 -4.92 -6.74
N GLY A 39 2.52 -4.50 -5.63
CA GLY A 39 3.71 -5.14 -5.08
C GLY A 39 4.03 -4.61 -3.70
N TRP A 40 4.70 -5.44 -2.91
CA TRP A 40 5.08 -5.06 -1.55
C TRP A 40 6.42 -5.70 -1.23
N TYR A 41 7.42 -4.88 -0.93
CA TYR A 41 8.81 -5.34 -0.78
C TYR A 41 9.45 -4.75 0.47
N TYR A 42 10.46 -5.43 0.98
CA TYR A 42 11.32 -4.89 2.03
C TYR A 42 12.78 -5.11 1.63
N THR A 43 13.68 -4.34 2.22
CA THR A 43 15.09 -4.43 1.90
C THR A 43 15.72 -5.65 2.58
N GLU A 44 16.27 -6.56 1.78
CA GLU A 44 17.08 -7.66 2.27
C GLU A 44 18.54 -7.24 2.40
N VAL A 45 19.06 -6.56 1.37
CA VAL A 45 20.44 -6.04 1.36
C VAL A 45 20.37 -4.58 0.92
N GLY A 46 20.90 -3.67 1.72
CA GLY A 46 20.90 -2.24 1.42
C GLY A 46 20.37 -1.43 2.58
N THR A 47 19.46 -0.50 2.30
CA THR A 47 18.85 0.34 3.34
C THR A 47 17.84 -0.51 4.13
N LEU A 48 18.26 -0.96 5.29
CA LEU A 48 17.43 -1.84 6.13
C LEU A 48 16.27 -1.08 6.77
N ASN A 49 15.25 -1.84 7.18
CA ASN A 49 14.02 -1.32 7.79
C ASN A 49 13.24 -0.42 6.83
N ARG A 50 13.42 -0.59 5.54
CA ARG A 50 12.70 0.14 4.51
C ARG A 50 11.77 -0.79 3.76
N VAL A 51 10.54 -0.32 3.54
CA VAL A 51 9.53 -1.05 2.77
C VAL A 51 9.11 -0.23 1.56
N TYR A 52 8.75 -0.94 0.49
CA TYR A 52 8.38 -0.37 -0.80
C TYR A 52 7.08 -1.02 -1.22
N HIS A 53 6.03 -0.25 -1.41
CA HIS A 53 4.77 -0.85 -1.81
C HIS A 53 4.02 0.04 -2.80
N THR A 54 3.28 -0.60 -3.66
CA THR A 54 2.56 0.07 -4.73
C THR A 54 1.12 -0.42 -4.72
N TRP A 55 0.19 0.52 -4.71
CA TRP A 55 -1.24 0.28 -4.67
C TRP A 55 -1.87 0.82 -5.94
N GLY A 56 -2.72 0.01 -6.57
CA GLY A 56 -3.37 0.38 -7.82
C GLY A 56 -4.81 0.86 -7.60
N PHE A 57 -5.18 1.91 -8.34
CA PHE A 57 -6.52 2.47 -8.36
C PHE A 57 -6.93 2.64 -9.82
N ARG A 58 -8.23 2.54 -10.11
CA ARG A 58 -8.72 2.68 -11.49
C ARG A 58 -8.40 4.06 -12.06
N ASP A 59 -8.66 5.09 -11.27
CA ASP A 59 -8.50 6.49 -11.66
C ASP A 59 -8.42 7.38 -10.42
N TRP A 60 -8.34 8.68 -10.64
CA TRP A 60 -8.24 9.65 -9.55
C TRP A 60 -9.49 9.66 -8.66
N GLU A 61 -10.66 9.47 -9.24
CA GLU A 61 -11.90 9.43 -8.45
C GLU A 61 -11.90 8.22 -7.52
N HIS A 62 -11.55 7.05 -8.03
CA HIS A 62 -11.43 5.85 -7.22
C HIS A 62 -10.42 6.02 -6.09
N LEU A 63 -9.27 6.64 -6.38
CA LEU A 63 -8.25 6.91 -5.36
C LEU A 63 -8.82 7.76 -4.23
N ALA A 64 -9.51 8.85 -4.56
CA ALA A 64 -10.10 9.74 -3.56
C ALA A 64 -11.18 9.03 -2.74
N GLN A 65 -12.07 8.32 -3.40
CA GLN A 65 -13.18 7.61 -2.76
C GLN A 65 -12.68 6.48 -1.86
N ALA A 66 -11.79 5.65 -2.37
CA ALA A 66 -11.28 4.50 -1.62
C ALA A 66 -10.51 4.95 -0.37
N LYS A 67 -9.69 5.99 -0.48
CA LYS A 67 -8.97 6.53 0.68
C LYS A 67 -9.92 7.08 1.73
N ALA A 68 -10.93 7.81 1.32
CA ALA A 68 -11.93 8.33 2.26
C ALA A 68 -12.64 7.18 2.98
N GLN A 69 -13.00 6.13 2.25
CA GLN A 69 -13.72 4.98 2.79
C GLN A 69 -12.87 4.14 3.75
N PHE A 70 -11.66 3.74 3.31
CA PHE A 70 -10.88 2.85 4.18
C PHE A 70 -10.34 3.56 5.41
N ARG A 71 -10.08 4.86 5.35
CA ARG A 71 -9.66 5.64 6.53
C ARG A 71 -10.73 5.71 7.60
N GLN A 72 -11.99 5.52 7.23
CA GLN A 72 -13.11 5.51 8.17
C GLN A 72 -13.53 4.09 8.55
N ASP A 73 -12.95 3.09 7.95
CA ASP A 73 -13.26 1.70 8.28
C ASP A 73 -12.86 1.43 9.73
N PRO A 74 -13.74 0.81 10.54
CA PRO A 74 -13.43 0.54 11.95
C PRO A 74 -12.17 -0.30 12.14
N ASP A 75 -11.93 -1.29 11.28
CA ASP A 75 -10.72 -2.11 11.37
C ASP A 75 -9.46 -1.31 11.10
N TRP A 76 -9.53 -0.36 10.16
CA TRP A 76 -8.40 0.53 9.90
C TRP A 76 -8.08 1.40 11.11
N ARG A 77 -9.10 2.02 11.69
CA ARG A 77 -8.94 2.98 12.79
C ARG A 77 -8.62 2.31 14.11
N GLU A 78 -9.23 1.16 14.39
CA GLU A 78 -9.16 0.52 15.69
C GLU A 78 -8.12 -0.60 15.76
N LYS A 79 -7.83 -1.26 14.63
CA LYS A 79 -6.93 -2.41 14.58
C LYS A 79 -5.63 -2.16 13.84
N TYR A 80 -5.66 -1.37 12.77
CA TYR A 80 -4.48 -1.15 11.95
C TYR A 80 -3.62 0.02 12.44
N LEU A 81 -4.20 1.22 12.50
CA LEU A 81 -3.45 2.41 12.88
C LEU A 81 -2.75 2.29 14.23
N PRO A 82 -3.40 1.74 15.29
CA PRO A 82 -2.68 1.59 16.56
C PRO A 82 -1.44 0.69 16.48
N ARG A 83 -1.46 -0.31 15.59
CA ARG A 83 -0.32 -1.23 15.43
C ARG A 83 0.85 -0.59 14.69
N VAL A 84 0.59 0.31 13.75
CA VAL A 84 1.63 0.82 12.85
C VAL A 84 2.09 2.24 13.15
N SER A 85 1.32 3.03 13.88
CA SER A 85 1.61 4.46 14.08
C SER A 85 2.95 4.74 14.73
N GLY A 86 3.42 3.87 15.60
CA GLY A 86 4.72 4.01 16.26
C GLY A 86 5.89 3.38 15.50
N LEU A 87 5.63 2.73 14.37
CA LEU A 87 6.66 2.01 13.62
C LEU A 87 7.26 2.81 12.47
N ILE A 88 6.57 3.85 12.00
CA ILE A 88 6.98 4.60 10.81
C ILE A 88 7.80 5.82 11.21
N VAL A 89 9.03 5.92 10.70
CA VAL A 89 9.91 7.07 10.93
C VAL A 89 9.76 8.09 9.82
N ARG A 90 9.66 7.62 8.58
CA ARG A 90 9.59 8.50 7.41
C ARG A 90 8.71 7.87 6.35
N GLN A 91 7.94 8.70 5.66
CA GLN A 91 7.08 8.28 4.57
C GLN A 91 7.31 9.15 3.35
N SER A 92 7.28 8.53 2.17
CA SER A 92 7.17 9.25 0.92
C SER A 92 6.24 8.49 -0.01
N ASN A 93 5.55 9.23 -0.88
CA ASN A 93 4.74 8.59 -1.90
C ASN A 93 4.66 9.45 -3.16
N GLN A 94 4.49 8.78 -4.29
CA GLN A 94 4.28 9.40 -5.58
C GLN A 94 3.12 8.70 -6.27
N ILE A 95 2.32 9.46 -7.00
CA ILE A 95 1.34 8.85 -7.91
C ILE A 95 2.01 8.77 -9.27
N VAL A 96 2.11 7.56 -9.79
CA VAL A 96 2.81 7.28 -11.04
C VAL A 96 1.87 6.57 -12.01
N LEU A 97 2.16 6.70 -13.30
CA LEU A 97 1.46 5.97 -14.34
C LEU A 97 2.38 4.89 -14.88
N ALA A 98 1.81 3.71 -15.12
CA ALA A 98 2.60 2.63 -15.69
C ALA A 98 2.88 2.93 -17.16
N ALA A 99 4.13 2.67 -17.57
CA ALA A 99 4.49 2.73 -18.99
C ALA A 99 3.71 1.66 -19.76
N ASP A 100 3.50 1.86 -21.05
CA ASP A 100 2.67 0.96 -21.87
C ASP A 100 3.21 -0.48 -21.93
N PHE A 101 4.49 -0.67 -21.68
CA PHE A 101 5.11 -2.01 -21.62
C PHE A 101 5.19 -2.58 -20.20
N SER A 102 4.67 -1.89 -19.19
CA SER A 102 4.62 -2.39 -17.82
C SER A 102 3.57 -3.49 -17.72
N PRO A 103 3.84 -4.55 -16.93
CA PRO A 103 2.93 -5.71 -16.88
C PRO A 103 1.49 -5.39 -16.48
N LEU A 104 1.25 -4.34 -15.71
CA LEU A 104 -0.09 -3.99 -15.22
C LEU A 104 -0.70 -2.78 -15.91
N ALA A 105 -0.04 -2.22 -16.90
CA ALA A 105 -0.62 -1.14 -17.70
C ALA A 105 -1.41 -1.75 -18.86
N PRO A 106 -2.51 -1.14 -19.24
CA PRO A 106 -3.29 -0.07 -18.58
C PRO A 106 -4.52 -0.61 -17.82
N ASP A 107 -4.64 -1.91 -17.64
CA ASP A 107 -5.86 -2.56 -17.18
C ASP A 107 -6.06 -2.46 -15.67
N PHE A 108 -7.33 -2.41 -15.25
CA PHE A 108 -7.65 -2.44 -13.84
C PHE A 108 -9.02 -3.09 -13.66
N PRO A 109 -9.10 -4.21 -12.99
CA PRO A 109 -7.96 -5.04 -12.59
C PRO A 109 -7.22 -5.57 -13.82
N PRO A 110 -5.97 -6.08 -13.66
CA PRO A 110 -5.22 -6.59 -14.81
C PRO A 110 -6.02 -7.64 -15.57
N ALA A 111 -5.89 -7.63 -16.91
CA ALA A 111 -6.54 -8.63 -17.74
C ALA A 111 -5.99 -10.02 -17.43
N ARG A 112 -6.86 -11.02 -17.46
CA ARG A 112 -6.47 -12.42 -17.31
C ARG A 112 -6.47 -13.08 -18.67
N GLU A 113 -5.44 -13.82 -18.93
CA GLU A 113 -5.33 -14.60 -20.14
C GLU A 113 -5.90 -16.00 -19.97
#